data_60214b837f2f50a6c9b55663c6165d82
#
_entry.id   60214b837f2f50a6c9b55663c6165d82
#
_cell.length_a   1.000
_cell.length_b   1.000
_cell.length_c   1.000
_cell.angle_alpha   90.00
_cell.angle_beta   90.00
_cell.angle_gamma   90.00
#
_symmetry.space_group_name_H-M   'P 1'
#
loop_
_entity.id
_entity.type
_entity.pdbx_description
1 polymer ?
#
loop_
_entity_poly.entity_id
_entity_poly.type
_entity_poly.pdbx_seq_one_letter_code
_entity_poly.pdbx_strand_id
1 'polypeptide(L)'
;MKPLLKTLSICTLAALFNAPAFAMEEGEITIWINGDKSYAGLAEIGKQFEEDTGVKINVQYPDSLEAKFQQHAATGGGPDIIFWAHDRFGGYAESGLLHELNPSKEFKEKLVDFSWDAVTVNGKVVGYPLAIEAPSLIYNKDLLPNPPKTWEELAAIQKEIAKQNKKAIMWDVKNAYFTWPMISAGGAFAFEKTATGYDAKSTGVNNAAGVRGLQFLVDMVNQGVVNPNMDYSVAEAEFTNGNVAMTINGPWSWGNLDKLGVNYGVAELPTLNGGKGNPFVGILSAGINAASPNTDLAVEFLENYLFQDDALKTMNDDKPLGAVTLKSFQKILESDDRIKSTMTNAENGEIMPNIPQMTAYWFAEGAAIDNAMQGKQTVREALDTAAKQITK
;
A
#
# COMPACT_ATOMS: atom_id res chain seq x y z
N MET A 1 -16.86 70.70 -39.04
CA MET A 1 -16.03 69.47 -39.04
C MET A 1 -16.31 68.72 -37.74
N LYS A 2 -17.04 67.61 -37.80
CA LYS A 2 -17.35 66.77 -36.63
C LYS A 2 -16.40 65.57 -36.64
N PRO A 3 -15.77 65.14 -35.53
CA PRO A 3 -15.01 63.90 -35.49
C PRO A 3 -15.91 62.67 -35.24
N LEU A 4 -15.73 61.65 -36.07
CA LEU A 4 -16.32 60.30 -35.87
C LEU A 4 -15.66 59.56 -34.66
N LEU A 5 -16.47 59.21 -33.69
CA LEU A 5 -16.09 58.22 -32.68
C LEU A 5 -16.18 56.84 -33.30
N LYS A 6 -15.04 56.13 -33.37
CA LYS A 6 -15.01 54.71 -33.68
C LYS A 6 -15.17 53.93 -32.38
N THR A 7 -16.29 53.25 -32.21
CA THR A 7 -16.56 52.30 -31.11
C THR A 7 -15.84 51.02 -31.45
N LEU A 8 -14.83 50.63 -30.66
CA LEU A 8 -14.13 49.38 -30.76
C LEU A 8 -14.87 48.35 -29.87
N SER A 9 -15.63 47.45 -30.48
CA SER A 9 -16.23 46.29 -29.76
C SER A 9 -15.16 45.26 -29.49
N ILE A 10 -14.76 45.11 -28.22
CA ILE A 10 -13.93 43.99 -27.76
C ILE A 10 -14.86 42.82 -27.55
N CYS A 11 -14.86 41.86 -28.46
CA CYS A 11 -15.42 40.51 -28.24
C CYS A 11 -14.45 39.70 -27.38
N THR A 12 -14.76 39.60 -26.10
CA THR A 12 -14.07 38.71 -25.19
C THR A 12 -14.50 37.26 -25.52
N LEU A 13 -13.66 36.55 -26.24
CA LEU A 13 -13.83 35.12 -26.48
C LEU A 13 -13.49 34.37 -25.18
N ALA A 14 -14.48 34.04 -24.37
CA ALA A 14 -14.31 33.11 -23.24
C ALA A 14 -14.06 31.72 -23.84
N ALA A 15 -12.80 31.33 -23.95
CA ALA A 15 -12.40 29.95 -24.17
C ALA A 15 -12.78 29.16 -22.93
N LEU A 16 -13.92 28.48 -22.97
CA LEU A 16 -14.23 27.41 -22.04
C LEU A 16 -13.19 26.31 -22.23
N PHE A 17 -12.19 26.27 -21.38
CA PHE A 17 -11.36 25.09 -21.20
C PHE A 17 -12.27 24.01 -20.62
N ASN A 18 -12.88 23.20 -21.48
CA ASN A 18 -13.37 21.89 -21.09
C ASN A 18 -12.14 21.03 -20.80
N ALA A 19 -11.59 21.08 -19.58
CA ALA A 19 -10.89 19.95 -19.06
C ALA A 19 -11.89 18.77 -19.07
N PRO A 20 -11.54 17.58 -19.52
CA PRO A 20 -12.41 16.43 -19.36
C PRO A 20 -12.62 16.26 -17.85
N ALA A 21 -13.78 16.68 -17.37
CA ALA A 21 -14.24 16.30 -16.06
C ALA A 21 -14.42 14.77 -16.17
N PHE A 22 -13.75 14.01 -15.29
CA PHE A 22 -14.09 12.61 -15.04
C PHE A 22 -15.45 12.64 -14.30
N ALA A 23 -16.51 13.02 -15.01
CA ALA A 23 -17.86 12.99 -14.48
C ALA A 23 -18.26 11.51 -14.42
N MET A 24 -18.77 11.10 -13.27
CA MET A 24 -19.38 9.78 -13.11
C MET A 24 -20.71 9.78 -13.87
N GLU A 25 -20.96 8.71 -14.64
CA GLU A 25 -22.18 8.53 -15.42
C GLU A 25 -23.13 7.57 -14.68
N GLU A 26 -24.40 7.92 -14.56
CA GLU A 26 -25.41 7.02 -13.98
C GLU A 26 -25.58 5.79 -14.88
N GLY A 27 -25.48 4.59 -14.29
CA GLY A 27 -25.56 3.32 -15.02
C GLY A 27 -24.25 2.81 -15.63
N GLU A 28 -23.13 3.48 -15.40
CA GLU A 28 -21.78 2.99 -15.70
C GLU A 28 -20.89 3.15 -14.47
N ILE A 29 -20.15 2.11 -14.07
CA ILE A 29 -19.27 2.13 -12.92
C ILE A 29 -17.82 2.26 -13.38
N THR A 30 -17.13 3.31 -12.94
CA THR A 30 -15.68 3.45 -13.11
C THR A 30 -14.97 3.02 -11.84
N ILE A 31 -13.98 2.14 -11.99
CA ILE A 31 -13.15 1.63 -10.89
C ILE A 31 -11.70 2.06 -11.10
N TRP A 32 -11.07 2.62 -10.06
CA TRP A 32 -9.63 2.86 -10.04
C TRP A 32 -8.93 1.87 -9.13
N ILE A 33 -7.88 1.23 -9.68
CA ILE A 33 -7.01 0.28 -8.96
C ILE A 33 -5.58 0.45 -9.46
N ASN A 34 -4.57 0.15 -8.65
CA ASN A 34 -3.16 0.26 -9.07
C ASN A 34 -2.82 -0.71 -10.22
N GLY A 35 -1.91 -0.28 -11.10
CA GLY A 35 -1.44 -1.08 -12.22
C GLY A 35 -0.62 -2.32 -11.85
N ASP A 36 -0.08 -2.40 -10.63
CA ASP A 36 0.58 -3.58 -10.06
C ASP A 36 -0.39 -4.57 -9.39
N LYS A 37 -1.68 -4.21 -9.27
CA LYS A 37 -2.75 -5.07 -8.77
C LYS A 37 -3.49 -5.75 -9.94
N SER A 38 -4.41 -6.66 -9.64
CA SER A 38 -5.15 -7.45 -10.62
C SER A 38 -6.24 -6.64 -11.35
N TYR A 39 -5.84 -5.63 -12.12
CA TYR A 39 -6.79 -4.79 -12.85
C TYR A 39 -7.44 -5.53 -14.03
N ALA A 40 -6.73 -6.46 -14.69
CA ALA A 40 -7.28 -7.23 -15.80
C ALA A 40 -8.27 -8.29 -15.29
N GLY A 41 -7.94 -8.98 -14.19
CA GLY A 41 -8.87 -9.90 -13.52
C GLY A 41 -10.14 -9.19 -13.04
N LEU A 42 -10.00 -7.99 -12.46
CA LEU A 42 -11.15 -7.17 -12.05
C LEU A 42 -12.01 -6.74 -13.24
N ALA A 43 -11.40 -6.40 -14.38
CA ALA A 43 -12.12 -6.06 -15.60
C ALA A 43 -12.90 -7.26 -16.18
N GLU A 44 -12.39 -8.48 -16.02
CA GLU A 44 -13.11 -9.71 -16.45
C GLU A 44 -14.35 -9.94 -15.58
N ILE A 45 -14.26 -9.75 -14.27
CA ILE A 45 -15.42 -9.80 -13.38
C ILE A 45 -16.43 -8.71 -13.77
N GLY A 46 -15.93 -7.52 -14.15
CA GLY A 46 -16.75 -6.41 -14.63
C GLY A 46 -17.56 -6.77 -15.89
N LYS A 47 -16.99 -7.54 -16.83
CA LYS A 47 -17.72 -8.03 -18.01
C LYS A 47 -18.86 -8.97 -17.64
N GLN A 48 -18.63 -9.88 -16.68
CA GLN A 48 -19.69 -10.75 -16.19
C GLN A 48 -20.85 -9.95 -15.59
N PHE A 49 -20.52 -8.90 -14.79
CA PHE A 49 -21.53 -7.99 -14.26
C PHE A 49 -22.33 -7.28 -15.35
N GLU A 50 -21.63 -6.80 -16.41
CA GLU A 50 -22.26 -6.15 -17.57
C GLU A 50 -23.17 -7.10 -18.34
N GLU A 51 -22.75 -8.36 -18.54
CA GLU A 51 -23.55 -9.38 -19.20
C GLU A 51 -24.85 -9.69 -18.44
N ASP A 52 -24.80 -9.75 -17.11
CA ASP A 52 -25.92 -10.11 -16.27
C ASP A 52 -26.88 -8.93 -16.00
N THR A 53 -26.36 -7.71 -15.92
CA THR A 53 -27.12 -6.52 -15.47
C THR A 53 -27.30 -5.45 -16.54
N GLY A 54 -26.49 -5.46 -17.59
CA GLY A 54 -26.42 -4.39 -18.59
C GLY A 54 -25.62 -3.15 -18.12
N VAL A 55 -25.07 -3.16 -16.89
CA VAL A 55 -24.28 -2.05 -16.32
C VAL A 55 -22.81 -2.23 -16.63
N LYS A 56 -22.22 -1.29 -17.35
CA LYS A 56 -20.83 -1.35 -17.78
C LYS A 56 -19.88 -1.04 -16.63
N ILE A 57 -18.82 -1.84 -16.52
CA ILE A 57 -17.69 -1.62 -15.59
C ILE A 57 -16.45 -1.18 -16.37
N ASN A 58 -15.90 -0.02 -16.01
CA ASN A 58 -14.70 0.55 -16.62
C ASN A 58 -13.55 0.56 -15.60
N VAL A 59 -12.61 -0.38 -15.71
CA VAL A 59 -11.44 -0.46 -14.81
C VAL A 59 -10.28 0.34 -15.35
N GLN A 60 -9.76 1.26 -14.55
CA GLN A 60 -8.65 2.16 -14.86
C GLN A 60 -7.55 2.07 -13.79
N TYR A 61 -6.30 2.35 -14.19
CA TYR A 61 -5.12 2.33 -13.31
C TYR A 61 -4.27 3.59 -13.49
N PRO A 62 -4.78 4.76 -13.09
CA PRO A 62 -4.04 6.01 -13.23
C PRO A 62 -2.84 6.06 -12.29
N ASP A 63 -1.72 6.65 -12.76
CA ASP A 63 -0.57 6.92 -11.89
C ASP A 63 -0.96 7.84 -10.74
N SER A 64 -0.36 7.60 -9.54
CA SER A 64 -0.65 8.38 -8.31
C SER A 64 -2.13 8.44 -7.99
N LEU A 65 -2.81 7.30 -8.13
CA LEU A 65 -4.27 7.21 -8.06
C LEU A 65 -4.82 7.71 -6.72
N GLU A 66 -4.12 7.50 -5.60
CA GLU A 66 -4.54 7.93 -4.27
C GLU A 66 -4.63 9.46 -4.14
N ALA A 67 -3.66 10.17 -4.72
CA ALA A 67 -3.64 11.63 -4.73
C ALA A 67 -4.68 12.19 -5.72
N LYS A 68 -4.81 11.57 -6.90
CA LYS A 68 -5.81 11.93 -7.90
C LYS A 68 -7.22 11.70 -7.39
N PHE A 69 -7.48 10.59 -6.68
CA PHE A 69 -8.79 10.35 -6.07
C PHE A 69 -9.17 11.47 -5.14
N GLN A 70 -8.28 11.85 -4.21
CA GLN A 70 -8.56 12.93 -3.26
C GLN A 70 -8.89 14.26 -3.97
N GLN A 71 -8.18 14.58 -5.06
CA GLN A 71 -8.41 15.82 -5.82
C GLN A 71 -9.73 15.78 -6.58
N HIS A 72 -10.04 14.70 -7.27
CA HIS A 72 -11.25 14.58 -8.10
C HIS A 72 -12.51 14.40 -7.25
N ALA A 73 -12.48 13.52 -6.25
CA ALA A 73 -13.63 13.29 -5.36
C ALA A 73 -14.04 14.54 -4.59
N ALA A 74 -13.09 15.40 -4.19
CA ALA A 74 -13.37 16.67 -3.54
C ALA A 74 -14.16 17.65 -4.42
N THR A 75 -14.16 17.46 -5.74
CA THR A 75 -14.93 18.26 -6.71
C THR A 75 -16.14 17.52 -7.28
N GLY A 76 -16.51 16.37 -6.70
CA GLY A 76 -17.66 15.57 -7.12
C GLY A 76 -17.39 14.71 -8.37
N GLY A 77 -16.12 14.44 -8.69
CA GLY A 77 -15.71 13.60 -9.82
C GLY A 77 -14.86 12.40 -9.37
N GLY A 78 -14.18 11.77 -10.31
CA GLY A 78 -13.32 10.61 -10.07
C GLY A 78 -14.00 9.28 -10.35
N PRO A 79 -13.52 8.15 -9.80
CA PRO A 79 -14.14 6.84 -9.96
C PRO A 79 -15.33 6.69 -9.01
N ASP A 80 -16.23 5.74 -9.32
CA ASP A 80 -17.26 5.27 -8.39
C ASP A 80 -16.66 4.44 -7.26
N ILE A 81 -15.68 3.59 -7.61
CA ILE A 81 -14.98 2.72 -6.67
C ILE A 81 -13.47 2.97 -6.74
N ILE A 82 -12.84 3.13 -5.60
CA ILE A 82 -11.38 3.17 -5.46
C ILE A 82 -10.87 1.94 -4.71
N PHE A 83 -9.86 1.27 -5.27
CA PHE A 83 -9.08 0.26 -4.55
C PHE A 83 -7.75 0.84 -4.10
N TRP A 84 -7.52 0.83 -2.80
CA TRP A 84 -6.26 1.26 -2.18
C TRP A 84 -6.07 0.61 -0.81
N ALA A 85 -4.84 0.71 -0.27
CA ALA A 85 -4.57 0.34 1.11
C ALA A 85 -5.35 1.25 2.06
N HIS A 86 -5.91 0.66 3.12
CA HIS A 86 -6.86 1.30 4.02
C HIS A 86 -6.31 2.51 4.81
N ASP A 87 -4.99 2.69 4.89
CA ASP A 87 -4.34 3.80 5.60
C ASP A 87 -4.79 5.19 5.11
N ARG A 88 -5.27 5.28 3.86
CA ARG A 88 -5.82 6.51 3.28
C ARG A 88 -7.30 6.73 3.60
N PHE A 89 -8.01 5.68 3.98
CA PHE A 89 -9.47 5.74 4.14
C PHE A 89 -9.91 6.63 5.30
N GLY A 90 -9.11 6.71 6.37
CA GLY A 90 -9.37 7.67 7.46
C GLY A 90 -9.41 9.12 6.98
N GLY A 91 -8.40 9.54 6.22
CA GLY A 91 -8.35 10.88 5.65
C GLY A 91 -9.44 11.14 4.61
N TYR A 92 -9.76 10.16 3.78
CA TYR A 92 -10.85 10.27 2.80
C TYR A 92 -12.21 10.38 3.50
N ALA A 93 -12.47 9.57 4.53
CA ALA A 93 -13.72 9.59 5.28
C ALA A 93 -13.92 10.91 6.05
N GLU A 94 -12.88 11.42 6.72
CA GLU A 94 -12.95 12.72 7.39
C GLU A 94 -13.18 13.89 6.40
N SER A 95 -12.67 13.77 5.18
CA SER A 95 -12.91 14.73 4.10
C SER A 95 -14.26 14.55 3.41
N GLY A 96 -15.08 13.56 3.82
CA GLY A 96 -16.38 13.28 3.23
C GLY A 96 -16.33 12.70 1.81
N LEU A 97 -15.22 12.06 1.44
CA LEU A 97 -14.99 11.53 0.08
C LEU A 97 -15.46 10.09 -0.10
N LEU A 98 -15.71 9.37 0.99
CA LEU A 98 -16.19 7.98 0.96
C LEU A 98 -17.63 7.89 1.46
N HIS A 99 -18.40 7.04 0.80
CA HIS A 99 -19.75 6.68 1.22
C HIS A 99 -19.72 5.80 2.47
N GLU A 100 -20.61 6.08 3.43
CA GLU A 100 -20.82 5.20 4.58
C GLU A 100 -21.56 3.94 4.13
N LEU A 101 -20.99 2.77 4.44
CA LEU A 101 -21.52 1.47 4.04
C LEU A 101 -22.20 0.77 5.21
N ASN A 102 -23.20 -0.04 4.89
CA ASN A 102 -23.90 -0.84 5.90
C ASN A 102 -24.03 -2.31 5.45
N PRO A 103 -22.89 -3.02 5.27
CA PRO A 103 -22.93 -4.43 4.89
C PRO A 103 -23.70 -5.26 5.91
N SER A 104 -24.47 -6.24 5.43
CA SER A 104 -25.22 -7.13 6.32
C SER A 104 -24.28 -7.89 7.27
N LYS A 105 -24.83 -8.32 8.41
CA LYS A 105 -24.07 -9.16 9.36
C LYS A 105 -23.59 -10.44 8.66
N GLU A 106 -24.44 -11.05 7.86
CA GLU A 106 -24.13 -12.26 7.10
C GLU A 106 -22.94 -12.04 6.13
N PHE A 107 -22.92 -10.90 5.42
CA PHE A 107 -21.79 -10.57 4.56
C PHE A 107 -20.51 -10.34 5.38
N LYS A 108 -20.59 -9.60 6.48
CA LYS A 108 -19.44 -9.35 7.36
C LYS A 108 -18.81 -10.65 7.89
N GLU A 109 -19.62 -11.64 8.22
CA GLU A 109 -19.17 -12.95 8.74
C GLU A 109 -18.42 -13.79 7.69
N LYS A 110 -18.59 -13.51 6.38
CA LYS A 110 -17.80 -14.17 5.32
C LYS A 110 -16.34 -13.75 5.32
N LEU A 111 -16.02 -12.55 5.77
CA LEU A 111 -14.67 -12.00 5.76
C LEU A 111 -13.97 -12.16 7.12
N VAL A 112 -12.65 -12.05 7.11
CA VAL A 112 -11.82 -12.10 8.32
C VAL A 112 -12.16 -10.92 9.22
N ASP A 113 -12.48 -11.20 10.48
CA ASP A 113 -13.10 -10.24 11.40
C ASP A 113 -12.27 -8.97 11.62
N PHE A 114 -10.95 -9.11 11.86
CA PHE A 114 -10.07 -7.98 12.10
C PHE A 114 -9.92 -7.03 10.88
N SER A 115 -10.20 -7.52 9.67
CA SER A 115 -10.07 -6.71 8.47
C SER A 115 -11.11 -5.58 8.39
N TRP A 116 -12.23 -5.72 9.10
CA TRP A 116 -13.24 -4.68 9.21
C TRP A 116 -12.76 -3.47 10.05
N ASP A 117 -11.88 -3.71 11.02
CA ASP A 117 -11.30 -2.62 11.82
C ASP A 117 -10.50 -1.65 10.94
N ALA A 118 -9.84 -2.17 9.91
CA ALA A 118 -9.05 -1.39 8.96
C ALA A 118 -9.90 -0.37 8.16
N VAL A 119 -11.16 -0.72 7.86
CA VAL A 119 -12.08 0.11 7.06
C VAL A 119 -13.21 0.73 7.88
N THR A 120 -13.07 0.71 9.20
CA THR A 120 -14.01 1.37 10.12
C THR A 120 -13.38 2.65 10.67
N VAL A 121 -13.98 3.78 10.37
CA VAL A 121 -13.53 5.11 10.78
C VAL A 121 -14.63 5.77 11.62
N ASN A 122 -14.32 6.15 12.87
CA ASN A 122 -15.28 6.73 13.79
C ASN A 122 -16.58 5.90 13.95
N GLY A 123 -16.44 4.56 13.95
CA GLY A 123 -17.56 3.61 14.09
C GLY A 123 -18.38 3.38 12.81
N LYS A 124 -17.97 3.97 11.68
CA LYS A 124 -18.62 3.84 10.37
C LYS A 124 -17.77 3.01 9.43
N VAL A 125 -18.37 2.03 8.76
CA VAL A 125 -17.70 1.26 7.71
C VAL A 125 -17.66 2.12 6.45
N VAL A 126 -16.47 2.30 5.86
CA VAL A 126 -16.22 3.15 4.70
C VAL A 126 -15.55 2.41 3.54
N GLY A 127 -15.45 1.09 3.63
CA GLY A 127 -14.86 0.26 2.59
C GLY A 127 -15.12 -1.23 2.80
N TYR A 128 -14.82 -2.00 1.77
CA TYR A 128 -14.83 -3.47 1.77
C TYR A 128 -13.40 -3.97 1.79
N PRO A 129 -12.95 -4.70 2.82
CA PRO A 129 -11.60 -5.20 2.92
C PRO A 129 -11.41 -6.42 2.00
N LEU A 130 -10.44 -6.38 1.07
CA LEU A 130 -10.26 -7.41 0.04
C LEU A 130 -9.08 -8.34 0.33
N ALA A 131 -7.88 -7.79 0.54
CA ALA A 131 -6.68 -8.58 0.70
C ALA A 131 -5.78 -8.05 1.83
N ILE A 132 -5.06 -8.97 2.46
CA ILE A 132 -4.13 -8.69 3.58
C ILE A 132 -2.72 -8.65 2.99
N GLU A 133 -2.06 -7.53 3.12
CA GLU A 133 -0.74 -7.28 2.56
C GLU A 133 0.25 -6.95 3.68
N ALA A 134 1.34 -7.71 3.74
CA ALA A 134 2.45 -7.42 4.64
C ALA A 134 3.77 -7.50 3.87
N PRO A 135 4.74 -6.62 4.13
CA PRO A 135 6.06 -6.76 3.58
C PRO A 135 6.70 -8.03 4.13
N SER A 136 7.43 -8.71 3.27
CA SER A 136 8.12 -9.95 3.58
C SER A 136 9.55 -9.91 3.04
N LEU A 137 10.42 -10.76 3.55
CA LEU A 137 11.72 -10.95 2.94
C LEU A 137 11.55 -11.89 1.74
N ILE A 138 11.79 -11.38 0.53
CA ILE A 138 11.82 -12.16 -0.70
C ILE A 138 13.29 -12.47 -1.04
N TYR A 139 13.62 -13.73 -1.29
CA TYR A 139 15.00 -14.13 -1.52
C TYR A 139 15.13 -15.02 -2.76
N ASN A 140 16.21 -14.84 -3.51
CA ASN A 140 16.57 -15.65 -4.68
C ASN A 140 17.24 -16.94 -4.20
N LYS A 141 16.58 -18.08 -4.40
CA LYS A 141 17.05 -19.41 -3.94
C LYS A 141 18.32 -19.87 -4.64
N ASP A 142 18.61 -19.37 -5.85
CA ASP A 142 19.83 -19.72 -6.58
C ASP A 142 21.06 -18.99 -6.03
N LEU A 143 20.87 -17.84 -5.38
CA LEU A 143 21.94 -17.06 -4.75
C LEU A 143 22.06 -17.32 -3.26
N LEU A 144 20.93 -17.52 -2.60
CA LEU A 144 20.83 -17.68 -1.15
C LEU A 144 19.79 -18.76 -0.84
N PRO A 145 20.20 -20.03 -0.69
CA PRO A 145 19.26 -21.13 -0.45
C PRO A 145 18.46 -21.02 0.84
N ASN A 146 19.02 -20.35 1.86
CA ASN A 146 18.37 -20.15 3.15
C ASN A 146 18.39 -18.66 3.50
N PRO A 147 17.24 -18.05 3.79
CA PRO A 147 17.18 -16.65 4.18
C PRO A 147 17.72 -16.45 5.62
N PRO A 148 18.27 -15.25 5.94
CA PRO A 148 18.75 -14.95 7.29
C PRO A 148 17.60 -14.95 8.31
N LYS A 149 17.96 -15.26 9.56
CA LYS A 149 17.05 -15.17 10.71
C LYS A 149 17.17 -13.84 11.45
N THR A 150 18.30 -13.20 11.29
CA THR A 150 18.60 -11.90 11.94
C THR A 150 19.19 -10.92 10.93
N TRP A 151 18.91 -9.64 11.12
CA TRP A 151 19.49 -8.58 10.28
C TRP A 151 21.00 -8.46 10.42
N GLU A 152 21.56 -8.87 11.55
CA GLU A 152 22.98 -8.90 11.82
C GLU A 152 23.78 -9.80 10.88
N GLU A 153 23.11 -10.80 10.27
CA GLU A 153 23.73 -11.68 9.28
C GLU A 153 24.05 -11.00 7.94
N LEU A 154 23.43 -9.84 7.66
CA LEU A 154 23.54 -9.17 6.34
C LEU A 154 25.00 -8.86 5.94
N ALA A 155 25.83 -8.42 6.86
CA ALA A 155 27.23 -8.09 6.56
C ALA A 155 28.02 -9.32 6.12
N ALA A 156 27.79 -10.45 6.76
CA ALA A 156 28.42 -11.73 6.39
C ALA A 156 27.89 -12.25 5.03
N ILE A 157 26.59 -12.17 4.81
CA ILE A 157 25.97 -12.52 3.54
C ILE A 157 26.50 -11.64 2.40
N GLN A 158 26.59 -10.32 2.61
CA GLN A 158 27.15 -9.40 1.60
C GLN A 158 28.59 -9.79 1.22
N LYS A 159 29.42 -10.17 2.20
CA LYS A 159 30.79 -10.59 1.93
C LYS A 159 30.85 -11.84 1.04
N GLU A 160 29.94 -12.79 1.23
CA GLU A 160 29.91 -14.02 0.41
C GLU A 160 29.31 -13.72 -1.01
N ILE A 161 28.21 -13.01 -1.09
CA ILE A 161 27.53 -12.66 -2.34
C ILE A 161 28.41 -11.76 -3.23
N ALA A 162 29.18 -10.86 -2.63
CA ALA A 162 30.11 -9.99 -3.37
C ALA A 162 31.19 -10.76 -4.14
N LYS A 163 31.53 -12.00 -3.76
CA LYS A 163 32.42 -12.87 -4.54
C LYS A 163 31.88 -13.20 -5.94
N GLN A 164 30.56 -13.12 -6.11
CA GLN A 164 29.86 -13.30 -7.37
C GLN A 164 29.54 -11.97 -8.07
N ASN A 165 30.12 -10.88 -7.59
CA ASN A 165 29.83 -9.51 -8.07
C ASN A 165 28.35 -9.11 -7.94
N LYS A 166 27.68 -9.58 -6.86
CA LYS A 166 26.25 -9.35 -6.59
C LYS A 166 26.07 -8.68 -5.22
N LYS A 167 24.83 -8.28 -4.91
CA LYS A 167 24.46 -7.63 -3.65
C LYS A 167 23.61 -8.54 -2.79
N ALA A 168 23.76 -8.42 -1.47
CA ALA A 168 22.95 -9.21 -0.53
C ALA A 168 21.48 -8.76 -0.54
N ILE A 169 21.23 -7.47 -0.47
CA ILE A 169 19.87 -6.93 -0.36
C ILE A 169 19.73 -5.57 -1.04
N MET A 170 18.59 -5.35 -1.69
CA MET A 170 18.11 -4.03 -2.15
C MET A 170 16.60 -3.94 -1.97
N TRP A 171 16.12 -2.78 -1.56
CA TRP A 171 14.69 -2.44 -1.49
C TRP A 171 14.53 -0.93 -1.60
N ASP A 172 13.30 -0.42 -1.66
CA ASP A 172 13.01 1.02 -1.56
C ASP A 172 13.26 1.51 -0.13
N VAL A 173 14.54 1.77 0.15
CA VAL A 173 15.05 1.98 1.50
C VAL A 173 14.55 3.26 2.16
N LYS A 174 14.17 4.27 1.35
CA LYS A 174 13.64 5.54 1.87
C LYS A 174 12.15 5.49 2.18
N ASN A 175 11.47 4.50 1.65
CA ASN A 175 10.06 4.27 1.90
C ASN A 175 9.88 3.62 3.28
N ALA A 176 9.27 4.37 4.18
CA ALA A 176 9.07 3.92 5.56
C ALA A 176 8.28 2.59 5.64
N TYR A 177 7.35 2.33 4.72
CA TYR A 177 6.60 1.07 4.71
C TYR A 177 7.51 -0.17 4.65
N PHE A 178 8.52 -0.17 3.79
CA PHE A 178 9.44 -1.30 3.64
C PHE A 178 10.55 -1.32 4.69
N THR A 179 10.93 -0.16 5.22
CA THR A 179 12.07 -0.03 6.15
C THR A 179 11.62 -0.11 7.61
N TRP A 180 10.35 0.19 7.88
CA TRP A 180 9.77 0.18 9.22
C TRP A 180 9.96 -1.12 10.01
N PRO A 181 9.85 -2.33 9.42
CA PRO A 181 10.08 -3.56 10.18
C PRO A 181 11.46 -3.64 10.86
N MET A 182 12.48 -3.05 10.22
CA MET A 182 13.83 -2.97 10.81
C MET A 182 13.89 -1.91 11.92
N ILE A 183 13.27 -0.75 11.70
CA ILE A 183 13.25 0.36 12.66
C ILE A 183 12.40 0.01 13.88
N SER A 184 11.26 -0.61 13.68
CA SER A 184 10.33 -0.98 14.75
C SER A 184 10.77 -2.16 15.60
N ALA A 185 11.83 -2.87 15.19
CA ALA A 185 12.31 -4.05 15.90
C ALA A 185 12.65 -3.71 17.36
N GLY A 186 11.95 -4.39 18.28
CA GLY A 186 12.11 -4.17 19.70
C GLY A 186 11.27 -3.03 20.30
N GLY A 187 10.21 -2.56 19.58
CA GLY A 187 9.12 -1.80 20.17
C GLY A 187 9.04 -0.31 19.83
N ALA A 188 9.52 0.14 18.64
CA ALA A 188 9.09 1.43 18.12
C ALA A 188 7.68 1.30 17.52
N PHE A 189 6.90 2.39 17.52
CA PHE A 189 5.53 2.44 17.00
C PHE A 189 5.25 3.79 16.33
N ALA A 190 4.40 3.77 15.31
CA ALA A 190 4.00 4.98 14.60
C ALA A 190 3.08 5.86 15.45
N PHE A 191 2.01 5.28 15.98
CA PHE A 191 1.06 5.91 16.89
C PHE A 191 0.74 4.95 18.04
N GLU A 192 0.52 5.49 19.24
CA GLU A 192 0.14 4.69 20.39
C GLU A 192 -1.28 4.13 20.18
N LYS A 193 -1.40 2.78 20.27
CA LYS A 193 -2.69 2.11 20.16
C LYS A 193 -3.46 2.28 21.46
N THR A 194 -4.72 2.72 21.37
CA THR A 194 -5.65 2.90 22.48
C THR A 194 -6.77 1.86 22.39
N ALA A 195 -7.66 1.84 23.39
CA ALA A 195 -8.84 0.96 23.38
C ALA A 195 -9.82 1.26 22.22
N THR A 196 -9.78 2.48 21.67
CA THR A 196 -10.74 2.96 20.64
C THR A 196 -10.08 3.39 19.33
N GLY A 197 -8.80 3.05 19.11
CA GLY A 197 -8.07 3.42 17.91
C GLY A 197 -6.62 3.83 18.22
N TYR A 198 -6.20 4.99 17.76
CA TYR A 198 -4.83 5.48 17.90
C TYR A 198 -4.80 6.89 18.50
N ASP A 199 -3.81 7.16 19.37
CA ASP A 199 -3.53 8.52 19.82
C ASP A 199 -2.63 9.24 18.79
N ALA A 200 -3.20 10.15 18.02
CA ALA A 200 -2.50 10.93 17.03
C ALA A 200 -1.41 11.86 17.58
N LYS A 201 -1.37 12.06 18.90
CA LYS A 201 -0.38 12.92 19.58
C LYS A 201 0.73 12.13 20.28
N SER A 202 0.69 10.80 20.20
CA SER A 202 1.70 9.92 20.79
C SER A 202 2.36 9.06 19.71
N THR A 203 3.69 9.19 19.58
CA THR A 203 4.51 8.37 18.69
C THR A 203 5.74 7.85 19.41
N GLY A 204 6.18 6.66 19.05
CA GLY A 204 7.40 6.04 19.56
C GLY A 204 8.48 5.85 18.49
N VAL A 205 8.43 6.57 17.38
CA VAL A 205 9.45 6.49 16.31
C VAL A 205 10.84 6.83 16.83
N ASN A 206 10.94 7.75 17.77
CA ASN A 206 12.21 8.20 18.40
C ASN A 206 12.51 7.55 19.74
N ASN A 207 11.81 6.49 20.14
CA ASN A 207 12.14 5.75 21.35
C ASN A 207 13.48 4.98 21.19
N ALA A 208 13.91 4.31 22.24
CA ALA A 208 15.20 3.59 22.22
C ALA A 208 15.25 2.49 21.15
N ALA A 209 14.14 1.86 20.82
CA ALA A 209 14.06 0.84 19.77
C ALA A 209 14.20 1.46 18.37
N GLY A 210 13.45 2.53 18.06
CA GLY A 210 13.54 3.25 16.80
C GLY A 210 14.96 3.77 16.53
N VAL A 211 15.60 4.35 17.54
CA VAL A 211 16.98 4.80 17.41
C VAL A 211 17.94 3.65 17.13
N ARG A 212 17.80 2.50 17.78
CA ARG A 212 18.63 1.32 17.48
C ARG A 212 18.39 0.80 16.06
N GLY A 213 17.14 0.71 15.64
CA GLY A 213 16.77 0.21 14.31
C GLY A 213 17.30 1.09 13.19
N LEU A 214 17.10 2.40 13.28
CA LEU A 214 17.63 3.33 12.26
C LEU A 214 19.16 3.44 12.33
N GLN A 215 19.77 3.34 13.52
CA GLN A 215 21.25 3.30 13.64
C GLN A 215 21.81 2.07 12.94
N PHE A 216 21.20 0.90 13.11
CA PHE A 216 21.61 -0.31 12.42
C PHE A 216 21.59 -0.13 10.90
N LEU A 217 20.52 0.47 10.35
CA LEU A 217 20.43 0.78 8.92
C LEU A 217 21.58 1.71 8.48
N VAL A 218 21.85 2.77 9.21
CA VAL A 218 22.94 3.71 8.92
C VAL A 218 24.30 2.99 8.95
N ASP A 219 24.49 2.09 9.91
CA ASP A 219 25.72 1.30 9.99
C ASP A 219 25.89 0.36 8.78
N MET A 220 24.79 -0.25 8.29
CA MET A 220 24.81 -1.06 7.06
C MET A 220 25.11 -0.23 5.81
N VAL A 221 24.62 1.00 5.74
CA VAL A 221 24.98 1.96 4.69
C VAL A 221 26.48 2.30 4.74
N ASN A 222 27.00 2.63 5.91
CA ASN A 222 28.41 2.97 6.10
C ASN A 222 29.37 1.81 5.76
N GLN A 223 28.89 0.56 5.94
CA GLN A 223 29.63 -0.65 5.55
C GLN A 223 29.47 -1.03 4.06
N GLY A 224 28.64 -0.28 3.29
CA GLY A 224 28.40 -0.54 1.86
C GLY A 224 27.52 -1.76 1.59
N VAL A 225 26.83 -2.28 2.63
CA VAL A 225 25.87 -3.39 2.53
C VAL A 225 24.57 -2.91 1.92
N VAL A 226 24.08 -1.75 2.36
CA VAL A 226 22.85 -1.11 1.88
C VAL A 226 23.21 0.13 1.07
N ASN A 227 22.58 0.30 -0.09
CA ASN A 227 22.71 1.52 -0.90
C ASN A 227 21.59 2.51 -0.52
N PRO A 228 21.92 3.71 0.00
CA PRO A 228 20.92 4.68 0.46
C PRO A 228 20.10 5.33 -0.67
N ASN A 229 20.47 5.11 -1.94
CA ASN A 229 19.82 5.71 -3.10
C ASN A 229 18.98 4.71 -3.91
N MET A 230 18.59 3.58 -3.31
CA MET A 230 17.69 2.63 -3.95
C MET A 230 16.26 3.13 -3.91
N ASP A 231 15.59 3.04 -5.05
CA ASP A 231 14.15 3.16 -5.18
C ASP A 231 13.51 1.81 -5.53
N TYR A 232 12.20 1.78 -5.52
CA TYR A 232 11.41 0.56 -5.76
C TYR A 232 11.73 -0.07 -7.12
N SER A 233 11.71 0.72 -8.19
CA SER A 233 11.86 0.21 -9.57
C SER A 233 13.24 -0.38 -9.82
N VAL A 234 14.29 0.29 -9.32
CA VAL A 234 15.67 -0.20 -9.44
C VAL A 234 15.84 -1.47 -8.60
N ALA A 235 15.36 -1.51 -7.37
CA ALA A 235 15.48 -2.68 -6.50
C ALA A 235 14.76 -3.90 -7.10
N GLU A 236 13.54 -3.72 -7.64
CA GLU A 236 12.79 -4.77 -8.31
C GLU A 236 13.52 -5.29 -9.56
N ALA A 237 14.01 -4.40 -10.42
CA ALA A 237 14.75 -4.76 -11.62
C ALA A 237 16.05 -5.53 -11.29
N GLU A 238 16.84 -5.08 -10.32
CA GLU A 238 18.07 -5.74 -9.91
C GLU A 238 17.80 -7.13 -9.30
N PHE A 239 16.74 -7.27 -8.47
CA PHE A 239 16.34 -8.57 -7.93
C PHE A 239 15.88 -9.52 -9.06
N THR A 240 15.04 -9.05 -9.95
CA THR A 240 14.51 -9.82 -11.08
C THR A 240 15.61 -10.30 -12.04
N ASN A 241 16.64 -9.46 -12.26
CA ASN A 241 17.80 -9.80 -13.08
C ASN A 241 18.79 -10.74 -12.36
N GLY A 242 18.52 -11.15 -11.13
CA GLY A 242 19.38 -12.02 -10.34
C GLY A 242 20.70 -11.37 -9.90
N ASN A 243 20.74 -10.03 -9.78
CA ASN A 243 21.89 -9.28 -9.30
C ASN A 243 21.88 -9.09 -7.78
N VAL A 244 20.75 -9.38 -7.14
CA VAL A 244 20.49 -9.19 -5.71
C VAL A 244 19.93 -10.46 -5.10
N ALA A 245 20.43 -10.86 -3.95
CA ALA A 245 20.00 -12.08 -3.28
C ALA A 245 18.68 -11.90 -2.53
N MET A 246 18.37 -10.71 -2.02
CA MET A 246 17.15 -10.46 -1.23
C MET A 246 16.55 -9.08 -1.54
N THR A 247 15.24 -8.98 -1.33
CA THR A 247 14.51 -7.70 -1.32
C THR A 247 13.43 -7.75 -0.23
N ILE A 248 12.98 -6.56 0.24
CA ILE A 248 11.77 -6.45 1.05
C ILE A 248 10.67 -5.99 0.11
N ASN A 249 9.64 -6.83 -0.07
CA ASN A 249 8.51 -6.53 -0.95
C ASN A 249 7.27 -7.30 -0.49
N GLY A 250 6.17 -7.17 -1.20
CA GLY A 250 4.90 -7.82 -0.87
C GLY A 250 4.33 -8.67 -2.01
N PRO A 251 3.13 -9.24 -1.83
CA PRO A 251 2.48 -10.13 -2.81
C PRO A 251 2.30 -9.52 -4.19
N TRP A 252 2.13 -8.21 -4.28
CA TRP A 252 2.00 -7.48 -5.55
C TRP A 252 3.19 -7.64 -6.50
N SER A 253 4.39 -7.98 -5.99
CA SER A 253 5.58 -8.21 -6.79
C SER A 253 5.66 -9.64 -7.36
N TRP A 254 4.93 -10.61 -6.80
CA TRP A 254 5.08 -12.03 -7.14
C TRP A 254 4.71 -12.32 -8.59
N GLY A 255 3.65 -11.70 -9.11
CA GLY A 255 3.21 -11.90 -10.49
C GLY A 255 4.29 -11.57 -11.53
N ASN A 256 5.12 -10.54 -11.28
CA ASN A 256 6.25 -10.22 -12.13
C ASN A 256 7.38 -11.25 -11.98
N LEU A 257 7.69 -11.69 -10.77
CA LEU A 257 8.70 -12.70 -10.49
C LEU A 257 8.33 -14.06 -11.12
N ASP A 258 7.07 -14.48 -10.96
CA ASP A 258 6.53 -15.73 -11.54
C ASP A 258 6.60 -15.70 -13.07
N LYS A 259 6.17 -14.58 -13.70
CA LYS A 259 6.20 -14.38 -15.16
C LYS A 259 7.62 -14.46 -15.72
N LEU A 260 8.61 -13.99 -15.01
CA LEU A 260 10.02 -13.98 -15.44
C LEU A 260 10.77 -15.25 -15.02
N GLY A 261 10.10 -16.19 -14.35
CA GLY A 261 10.68 -17.48 -13.95
C GLY A 261 11.77 -17.36 -12.87
N VAL A 262 11.70 -16.34 -12.02
CA VAL A 262 12.66 -16.17 -10.92
C VAL A 262 12.45 -17.28 -9.89
N ASN A 263 13.52 -17.98 -9.50
CA ASN A 263 13.48 -18.99 -8.45
C ASN A 263 13.60 -18.31 -7.08
N TYR A 264 12.47 -17.90 -6.52
CA TYR A 264 12.43 -17.16 -5.25
C TYR A 264 11.68 -17.89 -4.15
N GLY A 265 11.88 -17.42 -2.92
CA GLY A 265 11.09 -17.77 -1.75
C GLY A 265 10.66 -16.53 -1.01
N VAL A 266 9.61 -16.67 -0.21
CA VAL A 266 9.12 -15.66 0.71
C VAL A 266 9.35 -16.13 2.13
N ALA A 267 9.89 -15.29 2.99
CA ALA A 267 10.25 -15.63 4.36
C ALA A 267 9.75 -14.58 5.35
N GLU A 268 9.75 -14.97 6.62
CA GLU A 268 9.58 -14.01 7.71
C GLU A 268 10.69 -12.95 7.68
N LEU A 269 10.33 -11.73 8.07
CA LEU A 269 11.31 -10.66 8.25
C LEU A 269 12.27 -11.00 9.39
N PRO A 270 13.60 -10.79 9.19
CA PRO A 270 14.58 -11.09 10.23
C PRO A 270 14.40 -10.26 11.50
N THR A 271 14.80 -10.80 12.62
CA THR A 271 14.85 -10.08 13.90
C THR A 271 16.05 -9.14 13.97
N LEU A 272 15.99 -8.12 14.83
CA LEU A 272 17.12 -7.26 15.15
C LEU A 272 17.35 -7.26 16.68
N ASN A 273 18.56 -7.60 17.13
CA ASN A 273 18.90 -7.72 18.55
C ASN A 273 17.90 -8.60 19.33
N GLY A 274 17.39 -9.68 18.69
CA GLY A 274 16.39 -10.57 19.25
C GLY A 274 14.96 -10.03 19.26
N GLY A 275 14.74 -8.79 18.84
CA GLY A 275 13.41 -8.18 18.67
C GLY A 275 12.82 -8.47 17.31
N LYS A 276 11.55 -8.87 17.26
CA LYS A 276 10.80 -8.94 16.00
C LYS A 276 10.50 -7.52 15.52
N GLY A 277 10.56 -7.33 14.19
CA GLY A 277 9.99 -6.17 13.56
C GLY A 277 8.46 -6.16 13.70
N ASN A 278 7.87 -4.97 13.62
CA ASN A 278 6.43 -4.77 13.61
C ASN A 278 6.03 -4.22 12.24
N PRO A 279 5.95 -5.05 11.19
CA PRO A 279 5.60 -4.58 9.86
C PRO A 279 4.19 -4.01 9.84
N PHE A 280 3.99 -3.00 9.02
CA PHE A 280 2.65 -2.53 8.74
C PHE A 280 1.89 -3.53 7.88
N VAL A 281 0.72 -3.90 8.36
CA VAL A 281 -0.23 -4.74 7.63
C VAL A 281 -1.19 -3.83 6.87
N GLY A 282 -1.11 -3.85 5.55
CA GLY A 282 -2.05 -3.19 4.66
C GLY A 282 -3.28 -4.07 4.46
N ILE A 283 -4.45 -3.45 4.37
CA ILE A 283 -5.65 -4.11 3.87
C ILE A 283 -6.02 -3.40 2.56
N LEU A 284 -5.78 -4.07 1.43
CA LEU A 284 -6.30 -3.59 0.15
C LEU A 284 -7.82 -3.57 0.24
N SER A 285 -8.40 -2.42 0.05
CA SER A 285 -9.82 -2.20 0.30
C SER A 285 -10.49 -1.45 -0.84
N ALA A 286 -11.78 -1.72 -1.06
CA ALA A 286 -12.62 -1.01 -2.01
C ALA A 286 -13.46 0.03 -1.27
N GLY A 287 -13.29 1.31 -1.60
CA GLY A 287 -14.13 2.41 -1.10
C GLY A 287 -15.06 2.91 -2.20
N ILE A 288 -16.28 3.29 -1.85
CA ILE A 288 -17.23 3.91 -2.78
C ILE A 288 -17.15 5.41 -2.60
N ASN A 289 -16.99 6.13 -3.71
CA ASN A 289 -16.97 7.60 -3.74
C ASN A 289 -18.30 8.17 -3.24
N ALA A 290 -18.25 9.09 -2.29
CA ALA A 290 -19.44 9.72 -1.74
C ALA A 290 -20.28 10.49 -2.77
N ALA A 291 -19.68 10.92 -3.88
CA ALA A 291 -20.34 11.62 -4.98
C ALA A 291 -20.86 10.68 -6.08
N SER A 292 -20.66 9.35 -5.95
CA SER A 292 -21.11 8.39 -6.95
C SER A 292 -22.64 8.35 -7.05
N PRO A 293 -23.21 8.51 -8.26
CA PRO A 293 -24.63 8.28 -8.50
C PRO A 293 -24.99 6.79 -8.53
N ASN A 294 -23.96 5.90 -8.53
CA ASN A 294 -24.11 4.45 -8.73
C ASN A 294 -23.87 3.64 -7.44
N THR A 295 -24.07 4.24 -6.26
CA THR A 295 -23.75 3.58 -4.98
C THR A 295 -24.36 2.19 -4.84
N ASP A 296 -25.66 2.00 -5.15
CA ASP A 296 -26.33 0.70 -5.01
C ASP A 296 -25.76 -0.34 -5.99
N LEU A 297 -25.45 0.08 -7.23
CA LEU A 297 -24.80 -0.79 -8.23
C LEU A 297 -23.38 -1.16 -7.82
N ALA A 298 -22.64 -0.22 -7.22
CA ALA A 298 -21.30 -0.48 -6.71
C ALA A 298 -21.32 -1.48 -5.55
N VAL A 299 -22.28 -1.37 -4.63
CA VAL A 299 -22.49 -2.35 -3.55
C VAL A 299 -22.84 -3.71 -4.13
N GLU A 300 -23.78 -3.79 -5.09
CA GLU A 300 -24.15 -5.03 -5.75
C GLU A 300 -22.95 -5.71 -6.43
N PHE A 301 -22.16 -4.93 -7.19
CA PHE A 301 -20.93 -5.44 -7.80
C PHE A 301 -19.95 -6.00 -6.77
N LEU A 302 -19.69 -5.26 -5.70
CA LEU A 302 -18.74 -5.68 -4.68
C LEU A 302 -19.22 -6.92 -3.91
N GLU A 303 -20.45 -6.92 -3.36
CA GLU A 303 -20.91 -7.98 -2.47
C GLU A 303 -21.29 -9.27 -3.21
N ASN A 304 -21.87 -9.18 -4.42
CA ASN A 304 -22.46 -10.33 -5.12
C ASN A 304 -21.63 -10.82 -6.32
N TYR A 305 -20.67 -10.02 -6.82
CA TYR A 305 -19.79 -10.44 -7.92
C TYR A 305 -18.34 -10.54 -7.50
N LEU A 306 -17.78 -9.52 -6.85
CA LEU A 306 -16.36 -9.52 -6.52
C LEU A 306 -16.01 -10.45 -5.35
N PHE A 307 -16.76 -10.40 -4.24
CA PHE A 307 -16.46 -11.22 -3.05
C PHE A 307 -17.05 -12.65 -3.19
N GLN A 308 -16.68 -13.32 -4.29
CA GLN A 308 -16.96 -14.72 -4.58
C GLN A 308 -15.66 -15.48 -4.85
N ASP A 309 -15.61 -16.78 -4.54
CA ASP A 309 -14.39 -17.59 -4.69
C ASP A 309 -13.87 -17.59 -6.14
N ASP A 310 -14.74 -17.73 -7.13
CA ASP A 310 -14.36 -17.74 -8.55
C ASP A 310 -13.86 -16.36 -9.03
N ALA A 311 -14.44 -15.29 -8.54
CA ALA A 311 -14.02 -13.94 -8.86
C ALA A 311 -12.65 -13.63 -8.25
N LEU A 312 -12.44 -13.95 -6.97
CA LEU A 312 -11.13 -13.78 -6.34
C LEU A 312 -10.08 -14.69 -6.96
N LYS A 313 -10.48 -15.89 -7.43
CA LYS A 313 -9.58 -16.75 -8.22
C LYS A 313 -9.19 -16.07 -9.52
N THR A 314 -10.12 -15.47 -10.27
CA THR A 314 -9.86 -14.73 -11.50
C THR A 314 -8.87 -13.58 -11.26
N MET A 315 -9.07 -12.82 -10.19
CA MET A 315 -8.12 -11.77 -9.79
C MET A 315 -6.74 -12.36 -9.44
N ASN A 316 -6.70 -13.41 -8.64
CA ASN A 316 -5.44 -14.02 -8.17
C ASN A 316 -4.65 -14.68 -9.31
N ASP A 317 -5.33 -15.20 -10.34
CA ASP A 317 -4.69 -15.78 -11.53
C ASP A 317 -4.09 -14.69 -12.45
N ASP A 318 -4.66 -13.48 -12.48
CA ASP A 318 -4.07 -12.32 -13.19
C ASP A 318 -2.84 -11.80 -12.43
N LYS A 319 -3.02 -11.51 -11.15
CA LYS A 319 -1.92 -11.13 -10.24
C LYS A 319 -2.19 -11.62 -8.83
N PRO A 320 -1.20 -12.25 -8.17
CA PRO A 320 -1.37 -12.76 -6.82
C PRO A 320 -1.86 -11.68 -5.86
N LEU A 321 -2.99 -11.95 -5.21
CA LEU A 321 -3.58 -11.07 -4.19
C LEU A 321 -2.84 -11.16 -2.85
N GLY A 322 -2.04 -12.22 -2.64
CA GLY A 322 -1.53 -12.57 -1.33
C GLY A 322 -2.60 -13.25 -0.48
N ALA A 323 -2.65 -12.92 0.79
CA ALA A 323 -3.71 -13.40 1.65
C ALA A 323 -4.99 -12.57 1.41
N VAL A 324 -6.13 -13.24 1.35
CA VAL A 324 -7.42 -12.58 1.10
C VAL A 324 -8.28 -12.56 2.36
N THR A 325 -9.25 -11.67 2.41
CA THR A 325 -10.15 -11.57 3.55
C THR A 325 -11.33 -12.53 3.47
N LEU A 326 -11.73 -12.97 2.27
CA LEU A 326 -12.80 -13.95 2.10
C LEU A 326 -12.37 -15.31 2.64
N LYS A 327 -12.97 -15.75 3.76
CA LYS A 327 -12.58 -16.95 4.52
C LYS A 327 -12.60 -18.24 3.69
N SER A 328 -13.54 -18.38 2.75
CA SER A 328 -13.64 -19.53 1.85
C SER A 328 -12.45 -19.60 0.90
N PHE A 329 -12.13 -18.50 0.23
CA PHE A 329 -11.01 -18.45 -0.72
C PHE A 329 -9.65 -18.49 -0.01
N GLN A 330 -9.54 -17.91 1.18
CA GLN A 330 -8.33 -18.00 2.00
C GLN A 330 -7.91 -19.45 2.25
N LYS A 331 -8.86 -20.36 2.54
CA LYS A 331 -8.60 -21.80 2.71
C LYS A 331 -8.01 -22.46 1.46
N ILE A 332 -8.40 -22.00 0.28
CA ILE A 332 -7.86 -22.50 -1.00
C ILE A 332 -6.38 -22.11 -1.13
N LEU A 333 -6.01 -20.93 -0.66
CA LEU A 333 -4.66 -20.38 -0.74
C LEU A 333 -3.71 -20.86 0.38
N GLU A 334 -4.22 -21.51 1.43
CA GLU A 334 -3.42 -21.95 2.59
C GLU A 334 -2.28 -22.92 2.26
N SER A 335 -2.29 -23.55 1.09
CA SER A 335 -1.22 -24.45 0.65
C SER A 335 0.02 -23.71 0.11
N ASP A 336 -0.08 -22.44 -0.24
CA ASP A 336 1.04 -21.64 -0.76
C ASP A 336 1.94 -21.15 0.40
N ASP A 337 3.19 -21.62 0.41
CA ASP A 337 4.16 -21.23 1.46
C ASP A 337 4.48 -19.75 1.47
N ARG A 338 4.31 -19.04 0.33
CA ARG A 338 4.48 -17.58 0.25
C ARG A 338 3.40 -16.87 1.06
N ILE A 339 2.16 -17.37 0.96
CA ILE A 339 1.00 -16.83 1.71
C ILE A 339 1.16 -17.12 3.20
N LYS A 340 1.61 -18.32 3.57
CA LYS A 340 1.91 -18.65 4.98
C LYS A 340 2.94 -17.69 5.58
N SER A 341 4.04 -17.44 4.85
CA SER A 341 5.09 -16.52 5.32
C SER A 341 4.57 -15.09 5.45
N THR A 342 3.75 -14.64 4.49
CA THR A 342 3.11 -13.31 4.53
C THR A 342 2.15 -13.19 5.71
N MET A 343 1.35 -14.23 5.97
CA MET A 343 0.45 -14.24 7.14
C MET A 343 1.22 -14.22 8.46
N THR A 344 2.33 -14.97 8.57
CA THR A 344 3.18 -14.91 9.76
C THR A 344 3.78 -13.52 9.97
N ASN A 345 4.19 -12.83 8.90
CA ASN A 345 4.62 -11.44 8.99
C ASN A 345 3.46 -10.52 9.42
N ALA A 346 2.26 -10.74 8.89
CA ALA A 346 1.07 -9.97 9.27
C ALA A 346 0.69 -10.19 10.76
N GLU A 347 0.77 -11.43 11.26
CA GLU A 347 0.53 -11.75 12.67
C GLU A 347 1.56 -11.12 13.62
N ASN A 348 2.81 -10.95 13.16
CA ASN A 348 3.86 -10.25 13.90
C ASN A 348 3.79 -8.72 13.73
N GLY A 349 2.93 -8.22 12.86
CA GLY A 349 2.77 -6.82 12.51
C GLY A 349 1.60 -6.14 13.20
N GLU A 350 1.31 -4.94 12.75
CA GLU A 350 0.11 -4.20 13.12
C GLU A 350 -0.61 -3.66 11.88
N ILE A 351 -1.93 -3.66 11.93
CA ILE A 351 -2.72 -2.96 10.90
C ILE A 351 -2.29 -1.50 10.89
N MET A 352 -2.00 -0.98 9.70
CA MET A 352 -1.65 0.45 9.56
C MET A 352 -2.73 1.32 10.19
N PRO A 353 -2.35 2.34 10.96
CA PRO A 353 -3.34 3.28 11.47
C PRO A 353 -4.13 3.94 10.33
N ASN A 354 -5.47 3.85 10.40
CA ASN A 354 -6.37 4.47 9.42
C ASN A 354 -6.79 5.89 9.85
N ILE A 355 -5.86 6.65 10.39
CA ILE A 355 -6.07 8.04 10.84
C ILE A 355 -5.41 9.02 9.85
N PRO A 356 -5.93 10.26 9.69
CA PRO A 356 -5.39 11.26 8.75
C PRO A 356 -3.92 11.56 8.97
N GLN A 357 -3.45 11.50 10.22
CA GLN A 357 -2.06 11.75 10.61
C GLN A 357 -1.07 10.74 10.03
N MET A 358 -1.55 9.59 9.53
CA MET A 358 -0.68 8.61 8.86
C MET A 358 0.01 9.21 7.63
N THR A 359 -0.60 10.18 6.95
CA THR A 359 0.04 10.93 5.88
C THR A 359 1.28 11.70 6.38
N ALA A 360 1.19 12.35 7.54
CA ALA A 360 2.34 13.03 8.16
C ALA A 360 3.44 12.06 8.56
N TYR A 361 3.06 10.87 9.06
CA TYR A 361 4.00 9.80 9.40
C TYR A 361 4.84 9.38 8.17
N TRP A 362 4.23 9.09 7.03
CA TRP A 362 4.95 8.66 5.83
C TRP A 362 6.01 9.68 5.39
N PHE A 363 5.66 10.96 5.38
CA PHE A 363 6.59 12.03 5.01
C PHE A 363 7.71 12.21 6.04
N ALA A 364 7.36 12.24 7.33
CA ALA A 364 8.31 12.54 8.39
C ALA A 364 9.31 11.40 8.60
N GLU A 365 8.82 10.15 8.62
CA GLU A 365 9.68 8.97 8.82
C GLU A 365 10.57 8.73 7.59
N GLY A 366 10.02 8.85 6.37
CA GLY A 366 10.82 8.76 5.14
C GLY A 366 11.93 9.81 5.08
N ALA A 367 11.63 11.04 5.49
CA ALA A 367 12.63 12.11 5.59
C ALA A 367 13.69 11.83 6.67
N ALA A 368 13.30 11.25 7.81
CA ALA A 368 14.23 10.88 8.87
C ALA A 368 15.20 9.79 8.41
N ILE A 369 14.67 8.76 7.74
CA ILE A 369 15.46 7.68 7.14
C ILE A 369 16.49 8.27 6.14
N ASP A 370 16.04 9.08 5.18
CA ASP A 370 16.93 9.69 4.18
C ASP A 370 18.00 10.58 4.81
N ASN A 371 17.61 11.47 5.72
CA ASN A 371 18.52 12.41 6.37
C ASN A 371 19.59 11.69 7.22
N ALA A 372 19.21 10.65 7.94
CA ALA A 372 20.14 9.86 8.73
C ALA A 372 21.13 9.08 7.84
N MET A 373 20.64 8.39 6.80
CA MET A 373 21.49 7.63 5.86
C MET A 373 22.46 8.53 5.09
N GLN A 374 22.05 9.76 4.76
CA GLN A 374 22.88 10.74 4.06
C GLN A 374 23.83 11.52 5.00
N GLY A 375 23.77 11.27 6.31
CA GLY A 375 24.56 12.01 7.31
C GLY A 375 24.19 13.49 7.47
N LYS A 376 23.02 13.91 6.99
CA LYS A 376 22.51 15.29 7.14
C LYS A 376 22.05 15.58 8.56
N GLN A 377 21.61 14.56 9.27
CA GLN A 377 21.24 14.59 10.68
C GLN A 377 21.77 13.31 11.36
N THR A 378 22.06 13.40 12.66
CA THR A 378 22.24 12.18 13.45
C THR A 378 20.93 11.41 13.53
N VAL A 379 20.97 10.10 13.78
CA VAL A 379 19.79 9.27 13.94
C VAL A 379 18.82 9.85 14.96
N ARG A 380 19.34 10.32 16.12
CA ARG A 380 18.51 10.92 17.17
C ARG A 380 17.81 12.20 16.68
N GLU A 381 18.55 13.12 16.06
CA GLU A 381 17.98 14.38 15.55
C GLU A 381 16.93 14.14 14.46
N ALA A 382 17.18 13.18 13.56
CA ALA A 382 16.25 12.82 12.49
C ALA A 382 14.92 12.31 13.06
N LEU A 383 14.98 11.34 13.97
CA LEU A 383 13.78 10.76 14.59
C LEU A 383 13.05 11.74 15.53
N ASP A 384 13.77 12.60 16.26
CA ASP A 384 13.15 13.64 17.11
C ASP A 384 12.44 14.70 16.24
N THR A 385 12.98 14.98 15.05
CA THR A 385 12.32 15.85 14.06
C THR A 385 11.06 15.20 13.50
N ALA A 386 11.15 13.91 13.13
CA ALA A 386 9.99 13.14 12.64
C ALA A 386 8.88 13.07 13.70
N ALA A 387 9.22 12.73 14.94
CA ALA A 387 8.24 12.65 16.03
C ALA A 387 7.45 13.96 16.21
N LYS A 388 8.14 15.12 16.14
CA LYS A 388 7.49 16.44 16.21
C LYS A 388 6.59 16.74 15.01
N GLN A 389 6.89 16.20 13.83
CA GLN A 389 6.06 16.41 12.64
C GLN A 389 4.85 15.50 12.63
N ILE A 390 5.01 14.27 13.10
CA ILE A 390 3.96 13.25 13.17
C ILE A 390 2.85 13.67 14.14
N THR A 391 3.21 14.29 15.27
CA THR A 391 2.28 14.61 16.36
C THR A 391 1.75 16.05 16.34
N LYS A 392 1.98 16.78 15.27
CA LYS A 392 1.38 18.13 15.09
C LYS A 392 -0.12 18.05 14.81
#